data_46b6345458ed29713fff7bc0b5fa2b6a
#
_entry.id   46b6345458ed29713fff7bc0b5fa2b6a
#
_cell.length_a   1.000
_cell.length_b   1.000
_cell.length_c   1.000
_cell.angle_alpha   90.00
_cell.angle_beta   90.00
_cell.angle_gamma   90.00
#
_symmetry.space_group_name_H-M   'P 1'
#
loop_
_entity.id
_entity.type
_entity.pdbx_description
1 polymer ?
#
loop_
_entity_poly.entity_id
_entity_poly.type
_entity_poly.pdbx_seq_one_letter_code
_entity_poly.pdbx_strand_id
1 'polypeptide(L)'
;MASVVIVTAPPGAGKSTLLPLTMLEWLDREAPSGRIIMLEPRRIAARSIAERMAEMSGEETGKSVGYRMRMESRTSAATRIEVVTEGILCRMIISDPTLDGVSAVIFDEFHERSIYTDEALAMLLATQRMLRPELRLVIMSATIDTAWLSKSLGCKVLSCDGLSFPVAIERADSDRISETSTSRDIAAATASVVRRALSEHDGDLLVFLPGQAEILHCQALLADMANTLLILPLYGSLPAESQRLATAPSDGHTRRIILSTPIAETSLTIEGVSIVIDSGLCRAVAYDARSGLSRLQTSRISLDMATQRAGRAGRLGPGVCYRM
;
A
#
# COMPACT_ATOMS: atom_id res chain seq x y z
N MET A 1 27.76 -3.93 -11.75
CA MET A 1 26.35 -3.45 -11.58
C MET A 1 26.28 -2.57 -10.37
N ALA A 2 25.41 -1.53 -10.35
CA ALA A 2 25.21 -0.75 -9.14
C ALA A 2 24.59 -1.66 -8.06
N SER A 3 25.16 -1.65 -6.86
CA SER A 3 24.70 -2.47 -5.74
C SER A 3 23.45 -1.90 -5.06
N VAL A 4 23.16 -0.60 -5.27
CA VAL A 4 21.95 0.10 -4.81
C VAL A 4 21.30 0.78 -6.02
N VAL A 5 19.99 0.64 -6.15
CA VAL A 5 19.20 1.25 -7.24
C VAL A 5 17.88 1.78 -6.66
N ILE A 6 17.48 2.97 -7.08
CA ILE A 6 16.16 3.52 -6.81
C ILE A 6 15.29 3.31 -8.04
N VAL A 7 14.08 2.79 -7.83
CA VAL A 7 13.08 2.59 -8.89
C VAL A 7 11.87 3.46 -8.59
N THR A 8 11.53 4.33 -9.54
CA THR A 8 10.34 5.18 -9.45
C THR A 8 9.38 4.85 -10.58
N ALA A 9 8.14 4.69 -10.23
CA ALA A 9 7.05 4.56 -11.19
C ALA A 9 5.73 4.91 -10.49
N PRO A 10 4.73 5.38 -11.22
CA PRO A 10 3.43 5.68 -10.63
C PRO A 10 2.78 4.44 -10.03
N PRO A 11 1.81 4.61 -9.13
CA PRO A 11 1.00 3.51 -8.61
C PRO A 11 0.36 2.71 -9.75
N GLY A 12 0.34 1.38 -9.62
CA GLY A 12 -0.24 0.50 -10.65
C GLY A 12 0.71 0.09 -11.79
N ALA A 13 1.92 0.62 -11.87
CA ALA A 13 2.91 0.27 -12.90
C ALA A 13 3.56 -1.13 -12.70
N GLY A 14 3.08 -1.93 -11.77
CA GLY A 14 3.61 -3.29 -11.53
C GLY A 14 4.89 -3.35 -10.72
N LYS A 15 5.33 -2.24 -10.08
CA LYS A 15 6.56 -2.24 -9.26
C LYS A 15 6.58 -3.38 -8.24
N SER A 16 5.53 -3.52 -7.47
CA SER A 16 5.46 -4.46 -6.35
C SER A 16 5.27 -5.93 -6.77
N THR A 17 4.93 -6.20 -8.03
CA THR A 17 4.67 -7.56 -8.52
C THR A 17 5.59 -7.97 -9.66
N LEU A 18 5.64 -7.20 -10.74
CA LEU A 18 6.43 -7.55 -11.93
C LEU A 18 7.94 -7.45 -11.68
N LEU A 19 8.39 -6.39 -10.99
CA LEU A 19 9.81 -6.19 -10.77
C LEU A 19 10.46 -7.32 -9.95
N PRO A 20 9.90 -7.78 -8.80
CA PRO A 20 10.46 -8.90 -8.07
C PRO A 20 10.51 -10.19 -8.90
N LEU A 21 9.47 -10.48 -9.68
CA LEU A 21 9.43 -11.66 -10.56
C LEU A 21 10.50 -11.58 -11.66
N THR A 22 10.62 -10.45 -12.34
CA THR A 22 11.66 -10.23 -13.37
C THR A 22 13.07 -10.29 -12.76
N MET A 23 13.24 -9.77 -11.53
CA MET A 23 14.51 -9.90 -10.81
C MET A 23 14.83 -11.36 -10.48
N LEU A 24 13.82 -12.16 -10.14
CA LEU A 24 14.02 -13.59 -9.86
C LEU A 24 14.48 -14.33 -11.12
N GLU A 25 13.86 -14.10 -12.27
CA GLU A 25 14.28 -14.66 -13.55
C GLU A 25 15.74 -14.29 -13.91
N TRP A 26 16.15 -13.07 -13.59
CA TRP A 26 17.53 -12.67 -13.78
C TRP A 26 18.46 -13.34 -12.76
N LEU A 27 18.07 -13.45 -11.50
CA LEU A 27 18.84 -14.12 -10.45
C LEU A 27 19.04 -15.62 -10.76
N ASP A 28 18.08 -16.27 -11.37
CA ASP A 28 18.20 -17.69 -11.75
C ASP A 28 19.35 -17.96 -12.72
N ARG A 29 19.78 -16.95 -13.47
CA ARG A 29 20.96 -17.02 -14.35
C ARG A 29 22.27 -16.72 -13.64
N GLU A 30 22.27 -15.80 -12.68
CA GLU A 30 23.47 -15.27 -12.02
C GLU A 30 23.75 -15.95 -10.67
N ALA A 31 22.70 -16.29 -9.90
CA ALA A 31 22.77 -16.89 -8.57
C ALA A 31 21.53 -17.80 -8.33
N PRO A 32 21.51 -19.01 -8.89
CA PRO A 32 20.33 -19.88 -8.91
C PRO A 32 19.72 -20.23 -7.56
N SER A 33 20.51 -20.20 -6.48
CA SER A 33 20.03 -20.45 -5.11
C SER A 33 19.68 -19.20 -4.33
N GLY A 34 19.89 -18.01 -4.89
CA GLY A 34 19.67 -16.75 -4.20
C GLY A 34 18.19 -16.43 -3.99
N ARG A 35 17.87 -15.83 -2.85
CA ARG A 35 16.51 -15.38 -2.52
C ARG A 35 16.39 -13.86 -2.62
N ILE A 36 15.17 -13.40 -2.82
CA ILE A 36 14.77 -11.98 -2.75
C ILE A 36 13.93 -11.81 -1.50
N ILE A 37 14.32 -10.88 -0.64
CA ILE A 37 13.46 -10.40 0.46
C ILE A 37 12.85 -9.07 0.01
N MET A 38 11.53 -8.96 0.09
CA MET A 38 10.81 -7.74 -0.23
C MET A 38 10.12 -7.20 1.03
N LEU A 39 10.53 -6.02 1.47
CA LEU A 39 9.86 -5.33 2.57
C LEU A 39 8.63 -4.62 2.05
N GLU A 40 7.49 -4.91 2.65
CA GLU A 40 6.22 -4.21 2.49
C GLU A 40 5.71 -3.80 3.89
N PRO A 41 5.54 -2.51 4.19
CA PRO A 41 5.20 -2.06 5.55
C PRO A 41 3.83 -2.54 6.03
N ARG A 42 2.89 -2.78 5.14
CA ARG A 42 1.50 -3.10 5.47
C ARG A 42 1.18 -4.58 5.34
N ARG A 43 0.71 -5.20 6.43
CA ARG A 43 0.42 -6.65 6.50
C ARG A 43 -0.51 -7.15 5.40
N ILE A 44 -1.60 -6.41 5.14
CA ILE A 44 -2.57 -6.82 4.11
C ILE A 44 -1.94 -6.76 2.73
N ALA A 45 -1.19 -5.69 2.45
CA ALA A 45 -0.49 -5.53 1.20
C ALA A 45 0.58 -6.61 1.00
N ALA A 46 1.38 -6.91 2.02
CA ALA A 46 2.38 -7.98 1.96
C ALA A 46 1.76 -9.33 1.55
N ARG A 47 0.60 -9.68 2.14
CA ARG A 47 -0.14 -10.88 1.77
C ARG A 47 -0.64 -10.80 0.32
N SER A 48 -1.36 -9.74 -0.03
CA SER A 48 -1.98 -9.58 -1.34
C SER A 48 -0.96 -9.55 -2.48
N ILE A 49 0.19 -8.90 -2.26
CA ILE A 49 1.30 -8.85 -3.23
C ILE A 49 1.87 -10.25 -3.42
N ALA A 50 2.13 -11.00 -2.34
CA ALA A 50 2.65 -12.35 -2.44
C ALA A 50 1.66 -13.31 -3.11
N GLU A 51 0.36 -13.23 -2.76
CA GLU A 51 -0.70 -13.99 -3.39
C GLU A 51 -0.78 -13.66 -4.90
N ARG A 52 -0.72 -12.36 -5.27
CA ARG A 52 -0.76 -11.94 -6.68
C ARG A 52 0.46 -12.39 -7.47
N MET A 53 1.67 -12.29 -6.91
CA MET A 53 2.88 -12.79 -7.57
C MET A 53 2.83 -14.32 -7.77
N ALA A 54 2.36 -15.08 -6.77
CA ALA A 54 2.20 -16.52 -6.87
C ALA A 54 1.18 -16.89 -7.97
N GLU A 55 0.04 -16.21 -8.03
CA GLU A 55 -0.97 -16.37 -9.08
C GLU A 55 -0.39 -16.09 -10.48
N MET A 56 0.37 -14.98 -10.63
CA MET A 56 1.04 -14.64 -11.90
C MET A 56 2.05 -15.70 -12.34
N SER A 57 2.66 -16.40 -11.39
CA SER A 57 3.58 -17.52 -11.64
C SER A 57 2.86 -18.86 -11.83
N GLY A 58 1.53 -18.90 -11.74
CA GLY A 58 0.74 -20.13 -11.83
C GLY A 58 0.92 -21.08 -10.63
N GLU A 59 1.28 -20.54 -9.46
CA GLU A 59 1.59 -21.33 -8.27
C GLU A 59 0.74 -20.91 -7.07
N GLU A 60 0.71 -21.78 -6.06
CA GLU A 60 0.15 -21.44 -4.75
C GLU A 60 1.15 -20.62 -3.93
N THR A 61 0.64 -19.68 -3.14
CA THR A 61 1.45 -18.90 -2.20
C THR A 61 2.14 -19.80 -1.18
N GLY A 62 3.44 -19.60 -0.99
CA GLY A 62 4.30 -20.40 -0.13
C GLY A 62 5.20 -21.39 -0.89
N LYS A 63 5.04 -21.50 -2.23
CA LYS A 63 5.99 -22.18 -3.11
C LYS A 63 7.14 -21.23 -3.46
N SER A 64 7.32 -20.83 -4.70
CA SER A 64 8.38 -19.90 -5.12
C SER A 64 8.21 -18.51 -4.52
N VAL A 65 6.97 -18.06 -4.32
CA VAL A 65 6.63 -16.79 -3.69
C VAL A 65 5.88 -17.04 -2.38
N GLY A 66 6.32 -16.40 -1.31
CA GLY A 66 5.69 -16.48 0.00
C GLY A 66 5.73 -15.17 0.76
N TYR A 67 5.16 -15.17 1.95
CA TYR A 67 5.20 -14.01 2.84
C TYR A 67 5.41 -14.41 4.29
N ARG A 68 5.99 -13.50 5.09
CA ARG A 68 6.14 -13.66 6.54
C ARG A 68 5.84 -12.32 7.24
N MET A 69 4.92 -12.38 8.16
CA MET A 69 4.57 -11.27 9.04
C MET A 69 4.36 -11.77 10.47
N ARG A 70 4.20 -10.86 11.41
CA ARG A 70 4.00 -11.26 12.82
C ARG A 70 2.80 -12.20 12.94
N MET A 71 3.05 -13.38 13.52
CA MET A 71 2.08 -14.46 13.77
C MET A 71 1.44 -15.09 12.53
N GLU A 72 1.96 -14.81 11.35
CA GLU A 72 1.44 -15.38 10.10
C GLU A 72 2.58 -15.55 9.09
N SER A 73 2.69 -16.75 8.51
CA SER A 73 3.67 -17.05 7.48
C SER A 73 3.13 -18.09 6.51
N ARG A 74 3.45 -17.89 5.23
CA ARG A 74 3.29 -18.89 4.18
C ARG A 74 4.56 -18.92 3.34
N THR A 75 5.51 -19.76 3.78
CA THR A 75 6.80 -19.97 3.13
C THR A 75 7.17 -21.46 3.20
N SER A 76 8.04 -21.89 2.32
CA SER A 76 8.62 -23.24 2.29
C SER A 76 10.12 -23.16 1.97
N ALA A 77 10.80 -24.30 1.94
CA ALA A 77 12.20 -24.39 1.51
C ALA A 77 12.38 -23.98 0.01
N ALA A 78 11.31 -24.01 -0.79
CA ALA A 78 11.31 -23.59 -2.19
C ALA A 78 11.07 -22.09 -2.38
N THR A 79 10.80 -21.33 -1.30
CA THR A 79 10.47 -19.90 -1.43
C THR A 79 11.71 -19.11 -1.82
N ARG A 80 11.59 -18.42 -2.97
CA ARG A 80 12.65 -17.61 -3.60
C ARG A 80 12.37 -16.10 -3.45
N ILE A 81 11.10 -15.69 -3.44
CA ILE A 81 10.67 -14.34 -3.12
C ILE A 81 9.88 -14.40 -1.81
N GLU A 82 10.35 -13.71 -0.80
CA GLU A 82 9.69 -13.64 0.49
C GLU A 82 9.30 -12.19 0.81
N VAL A 83 7.98 -11.91 0.83
CA VAL A 83 7.46 -10.59 1.20
C VAL A 83 7.34 -10.53 2.72
N VAL A 84 8.00 -9.56 3.33
CA VAL A 84 8.10 -9.43 4.79
C VAL A 84 7.67 -8.06 5.26
N THR A 85 7.13 -7.99 6.49
CA THR A 85 6.89 -6.71 7.15
C THR A 85 8.14 -6.19 7.85
N GLU A 86 8.19 -4.88 8.12
CA GLU A 86 9.33 -4.16 8.70
C GLU A 86 9.96 -4.87 9.90
N GLY A 87 9.15 -5.19 10.91
CA GLY A 87 9.66 -5.87 12.11
C GLY A 87 10.19 -7.29 11.87
N ILE A 88 9.80 -7.94 10.77
CA ILE A 88 10.38 -9.23 10.37
C ILE A 88 11.75 -8.98 9.73
N LEU A 89 11.86 -8.04 8.81
CA LEU A 89 13.15 -7.72 8.17
C LEU A 89 14.19 -7.28 9.21
N CYS A 90 13.85 -6.34 10.10
CA CYS A 90 14.77 -5.93 11.19
C CYS A 90 15.24 -7.12 12.02
N ARG A 91 14.32 -8.01 12.38
CA ARG A 91 14.67 -9.22 13.13
C ARG A 91 15.58 -10.18 12.36
N MET A 92 15.34 -10.34 11.04
CA MET A 92 16.20 -11.16 10.19
C MET A 92 17.63 -10.60 10.17
N ILE A 93 17.81 -9.30 9.99
CA ILE A 93 19.11 -8.63 9.96
C ILE A 93 19.82 -8.74 11.32
N ILE A 94 19.09 -8.58 12.42
CA ILE A 94 19.67 -8.73 13.78
C ILE A 94 20.11 -10.17 14.05
N SER A 95 19.33 -11.15 13.60
CA SER A 95 19.63 -12.58 13.82
C SER A 95 20.75 -13.09 12.91
N ASP A 96 20.82 -12.59 11.70
CA ASP A 96 21.87 -12.90 10.73
C ASP A 96 22.23 -11.63 9.94
N PRO A 97 23.26 -10.88 10.38
CA PRO A 97 23.69 -9.67 9.70
C PRO A 97 24.21 -9.90 8.28
N THR A 98 24.57 -11.13 7.94
CA THR A 98 25.02 -11.46 6.58
C THR A 98 23.87 -11.74 5.63
N LEU A 99 22.67 -12.03 6.15
CA LEU A 99 21.52 -12.50 5.37
C LEU A 99 21.91 -13.62 4.39
N ASP A 100 22.48 -14.69 4.92
CA ASP A 100 22.96 -15.81 4.10
C ASP A 100 21.88 -16.35 3.16
N GLY A 101 22.27 -16.64 1.92
CA GLY A 101 21.34 -17.06 0.87
C GLY A 101 20.42 -15.98 0.32
N VAL A 102 20.50 -14.73 0.80
CA VAL A 102 19.76 -13.59 0.22
C VAL A 102 20.64 -12.86 -0.80
N SER A 103 20.16 -12.70 -2.01
CA SER A 103 20.86 -12.01 -3.10
C SER A 103 20.38 -10.57 -3.31
N ALA A 104 19.14 -10.28 -2.93
CA ALA A 104 18.59 -8.94 -3.06
C ALA A 104 17.57 -8.63 -1.94
N VAL A 105 17.54 -7.36 -1.53
CA VAL A 105 16.48 -6.82 -0.66
C VAL A 105 15.80 -5.67 -1.39
N ILE A 106 14.49 -5.75 -1.49
CA ILE A 106 13.63 -4.74 -2.10
C ILE A 106 12.88 -4.02 -0.98
N PHE A 107 12.93 -2.70 -0.97
CA PHE A 107 12.12 -1.84 -0.11
C PHE A 107 10.97 -1.29 -0.93
N ASP A 108 9.75 -1.75 -0.66
CA ASP A 108 8.55 -1.19 -1.30
C ASP A 108 7.98 -0.05 -0.47
N GLU A 109 7.25 0.84 -1.13
CA GLU A 109 6.59 2.02 -0.54
C GLU A 109 7.53 2.86 0.36
N PHE A 110 8.80 2.97 -0.02
CA PHE A 110 9.85 3.65 0.79
C PHE A 110 9.50 5.10 1.15
N HIS A 111 8.62 5.75 0.39
CA HIS A 111 8.13 7.10 0.67
C HIS A 111 7.23 7.19 1.92
N GLU A 112 6.72 6.08 2.45
CA GLU A 112 5.97 6.08 3.72
C GLU A 112 6.86 6.41 4.93
N ARG A 113 8.19 6.25 4.81
CA ARG A 113 9.21 6.71 5.77
C ARG A 113 8.93 6.32 7.22
N SER A 114 8.96 5.03 7.51
CA SER A 114 8.96 4.57 8.89
C SER A 114 10.39 4.51 9.45
N ILE A 115 10.51 4.66 10.76
CA ILE A 115 11.80 4.50 11.46
C ILE A 115 12.39 3.11 11.25
N TYR A 116 11.56 2.07 11.18
CA TYR A 116 12.00 0.68 10.98
C TYR A 116 12.51 0.44 9.56
N THR A 117 11.88 1.06 8.56
CA THR A 117 12.35 0.99 7.16
C THR A 117 13.69 1.69 7.00
N ASP A 118 13.83 2.90 7.59
CA ASP A 118 15.08 3.66 7.56
C ASP A 118 16.20 2.92 8.33
N GLU A 119 15.90 2.33 9.48
CA GLU A 119 16.83 1.50 10.26
C GLU A 119 17.28 0.27 9.46
N ALA A 120 16.34 -0.48 8.88
CA ALA A 120 16.68 -1.65 8.07
C ALA A 120 17.57 -1.28 6.88
N LEU A 121 17.28 -0.18 6.20
CA LEU A 121 18.13 0.31 5.10
C LEU A 121 19.53 0.66 5.58
N ALA A 122 19.65 1.37 6.70
CA ALA A 122 20.95 1.75 7.26
C ALA A 122 21.79 0.51 7.65
N MET A 123 21.16 -0.49 8.27
CA MET A 123 21.81 -1.75 8.63
C MET A 123 22.28 -2.52 7.39
N LEU A 124 21.43 -2.61 6.34
CA LEU A 124 21.78 -3.31 5.11
C LEU A 124 22.86 -2.59 4.30
N LEU A 125 22.89 -1.26 4.31
CA LEU A 125 24.01 -0.50 3.73
C LEU A 125 25.33 -0.78 4.46
N ALA A 126 25.30 -0.91 5.79
CA ALA A 126 26.47 -1.32 6.58
C ALA A 126 26.89 -2.75 6.25
N THR A 127 25.93 -3.70 6.22
CA THR A 127 26.16 -5.10 5.80
C THR A 127 26.80 -5.16 4.42
N GLN A 128 26.27 -4.42 3.45
CA GLN A 128 26.78 -4.38 2.09
C GLN A 128 28.23 -3.88 2.03
N ARG A 129 28.55 -2.82 2.77
CA ARG A 129 29.91 -2.23 2.79
C ARG A 129 30.93 -3.14 3.47
N MET A 130 30.54 -3.83 4.52
CA MET A 130 31.47 -4.51 5.42
C MET A 130 31.54 -6.03 5.19
N LEU A 131 30.42 -6.64 4.79
CA LEU A 131 30.25 -8.10 4.80
C LEU A 131 29.86 -8.68 3.43
N ARG A 132 28.97 -8.01 2.72
CA ARG A 132 28.28 -8.53 1.51
C ARG A 132 28.25 -7.52 0.36
N PRO A 133 29.41 -7.19 -0.26
CA PRO A 133 29.45 -6.18 -1.36
C PRO A 133 28.56 -6.54 -2.56
N GLU A 134 28.24 -7.82 -2.73
CA GLU A 134 27.38 -8.33 -3.81
C GLU A 134 25.89 -8.21 -3.51
N LEU A 135 25.48 -7.96 -2.25
CA LEU A 135 24.06 -7.80 -1.88
C LEU A 135 23.44 -6.63 -2.64
N ARG A 136 22.33 -6.86 -3.30
CA ARG A 136 21.62 -5.83 -4.06
C ARG A 136 20.51 -5.21 -3.23
N LEU A 137 20.44 -3.88 -3.24
CA LEU A 137 19.39 -3.12 -2.58
C LEU A 137 18.59 -2.36 -3.61
N VAL A 138 17.28 -2.57 -3.63
CA VAL A 138 16.36 -1.89 -4.54
C VAL A 138 15.37 -1.10 -3.70
N ILE A 139 15.29 0.20 -3.93
CA ILE A 139 14.38 1.11 -3.22
C ILE A 139 13.30 1.53 -4.19
N MET A 140 12.06 1.12 -3.93
CA MET A 140 10.90 1.47 -4.76
C MET A 140 10.08 2.58 -4.11
N SER A 141 9.72 3.57 -4.89
CA SER A 141 8.94 4.72 -4.42
C SER A 141 8.05 5.28 -5.52
N ALA A 142 6.91 5.84 -5.12
CA ALA A 142 6.01 6.56 -6.03
C ALA A 142 6.27 8.08 -6.06
N THR A 143 6.68 8.68 -4.95
CA THR A 143 6.64 10.16 -4.75
C THR A 143 7.87 10.74 -4.05
N ILE A 144 8.90 9.94 -3.74
CA ILE A 144 10.05 10.45 -2.96
C ILE A 144 10.88 11.46 -3.77
N ASP A 145 11.49 12.42 -3.09
CA ASP A 145 12.59 13.22 -3.64
C ASP A 145 13.79 12.31 -3.94
N THR A 146 13.74 11.73 -5.13
CA THR A 146 14.75 10.80 -5.61
C THR A 146 16.11 11.45 -5.82
N ALA A 147 16.17 12.76 -6.07
CA ALA A 147 17.40 13.48 -6.28
C ALA A 147 18.23 13.52 -4.98
N TRP A 148 17.59 13.84 -3.85
CA TRP A 148 18.25 13.83 -2.55
C TRP A 148 18.71 12.42 -2.16
N LEU A 149 17.82 11.43 -2.29
CA LEU A 149 18.12 10.05 -1.90
C LEU A 149 19.24 9.45 -2.78
N SER A 150 19.16 9.64 -4.10
CA SER A 150 20.18 9.22 -5.05
C SER A 150 21.55 9.82 -4.76
N LYS A 151 21.59 11.13 -4.46
CA LYS A 151 22.83 11.82 -4.08
C LYS A 151 23.39 11.27 -2.77
N SER A 152 22.54 11.06 -1.76
CA SER A 152 22.94 10.55 -0.44
C SER A 152 23.48 9.12 -0.50
N LEU A 153 22.90 8.28 -1.33
CA LEU A 153 23.29 6.88 -1.49
C LEU A 153 24.31 6.66 -2.61
N GLY A 154 24.60 7.66 -3.43
CA GLY A 154 25.50 7.54 -4.59
C GLY A 154 25.00 6.54 -5.62
N CYS A 155 23.68 6.38 -5.80
CA CYS A 155 23.07 5.35 -6.62
C CYS A 155 22.28 5.93 -7.81
N LYS A 156 21.97 5.06 -8.78
CA LYS A 156 21.16 5.43 -9.96
C LYS A 156 19.67 5.39 -9.65
N VAL A 157 18.92 6.27 -10.35
CA VAL A 157 17.47 6.25 -10.38
C VAL A 157 17.02 5.69 -11.72
N LEU A 158 16.15 4.71 -11.69
CA LEU A 158 15.44 4.16 -12.84
C LEU A 158 13.99 4.65 -12.76
N SER A 159 13.57 5.45 -13.70
CA SER A 159 12.20 5.95 -13.79
C SER A 159 11.44 5.19 -14.86
N CYS A 160 10.22 4.80 -14.57
CA CYS A 160 9.30 4.21 -15.52
C CYS A 160 8.03 5.08 -15.57
N ASP A 161 7.69 5.53 -16.77
CA ASP A 161 6.44 6.24 -17.01
C ASP A 161 5.33 5.21 -17.12
N GLY A 162 4.61 4.99 -16.03
CA GLY A 162 3.43 4.12 -16.04
C GLY A 162 2.24 4.79 -16.71
N LEU A 163 1.30 3.99 -17.17
CA LEU A 163 0.01 4.50 -17.65
C LEU A 163 -0.81 4.97 -16.46
N SER A 164 -1.10 6.26 -16.39
CA SER A 164 -2.08 6.85 -15.48
C SER A 164 -3.06 7.69 -16.29
N PHE A 165 -4.33 7.58 -15.94
CA PHE A 165 -5.37 8.39 -16.58
C PHE A 165 -5.64 9.66 -15.76
N PRO A 166 -6.12 10.73 -16.39
CA PRO A 166 -6.44 11.96 -15.67
C PRO A 166 -7.55 11.75 -14.66
N VAL A 167 -7.41 12.39 -13.50
CA VAL A 167 -8.42 12.40 -12.44
C VAL A 167 -8.88 13.82 -12.23
N ALA A 168 -10.18 14.06 -12.42
CA ALA A 168 -10.81 15.33 -12.10
C ALA A 168 -10.88 15.47 -10.57
N ILE A 169 -10.39 16.60 -10.04
CA ILE A 169 -10.47 16.88 -8.59
C ILE A 169 -11.64 17.84 -8.37
N GLU A 170 -12.64 17.36 -7.65
CA GLU A 170 -13.79 18.17 -7.25
C GLU A 170 -13.74 18.47 -5.75
N ARG A 171 -14.12 19.70 -5.38
CA ARG A 171 -14.36 20.01 -3.97
C ARG A 171 -15.78 19.61 -3.62
N ALA A 172 -15.90 18.77 -2.60
CA ALA A 172 -17.19 18.57 -1.98
C ALA A 172 -17.49 19.74 -1.04
N ASP A 173 -18.72 20.30 -1.11
CA ASP A 173 -19.18 21.39 -0.24
C ASP A 173 -19.36 20.94 1.22
N SER A 174 -18.32 20.33 1.75
CA SER A 174 -18.28 19.78 3.13
C SER A 174 -17.37 20.61 4.03
N ASP A 175 -17.47 21.95 3.97
CA ASP A 175 -16.69 22.89 4.81
C ASP A 175 -16.77 22.67 6.33
N ARG A 176 -17.37 21.55 6.74
CA ARG A 176 -17.72 21.26 8.13
C ARG A 176 -16.91 20.12 8.75
N ILE A 177 -16.06 19.42 7.99
CA ILE A 177 -15.27 18.32 8.57
C ILE A 177 -13.90 18.83 9.00
N SER A 178 -13.56 18.56 10.27
CA SER A 178 -12.29 18.90 10.89
C SER A 178 -11.74 17.73 11.70
N GLU A 179 -10.53 17.86 12.18
CA GLU A 179 -9.90 16.90 13.09
C GLU A 179 -10.66 16.70 14.40
N THR A 180 -11.48 17.68 14.78
CA THR A 180 -12.31 17.67 16.00
C THR A 180 -13.74 17.19 15.75
N SER A 181 -14.12 16.93 14.51
CA SER A 181 -15.45 16.42 14.17
C SER A 181 -15.67 15.04 14.76
N THR A 182 -16.91 14.76 15.21
CA THR A 182 -17.25 13.43 15.70
C THR A 182 -17.28 12.41 14.56
N SER A 183 -17.12 11.13 14.89
CA SER A 183 -17.19 10.06 13.88
C SER A 183 -18.55 10.00 13.16
N ARG A 184 -19.63 10.46 13.81
CA ARG A 184 -20.96 10.56 13.20
C ARG A 184 -21.05 11.70 12.19
N ASP A 185 -20.47 12.87 12.51
CA ASP A 185 -20.47 14.04 11.61
C ASP A 185 -19.66 13.74 10.35
N ILE A 186 -18.47 13.12 10.51
CA ILE A 186 -17.64 12.70 9.39
C ILE A 186 -18.40 11.70 8.51
N ALA A 187 -19.04 10.71 9.11
CA ALA A 187 -19.78 9.70 8.37
C ALA A 187 -21.01 10.30 7.64
N ALA A 188 -21.73 11.22 8.27
CA ALA A 188 -22.90 11.86 7.68
C ALA A 188 -22.53 12.73 6.48
N ALA A 189 -21.50 13.56 6.62
CA ALA A 189 -20.99 14.38 5.52
C ALA A 189 -20.47 13.49 4.36
N THR A 190 -19.73 12.42 4.68
CA THR A 190 -19.23 11.48 3.67
C THR A 190 -20.36 10.77 2.94
N ALA A 191 -21.39 10.28 3.66
CA ALA A 191 -22.54 9.63 3.06
C ALA A 191 -23.31 10.55 2.10
N SER A 192 -23.38 11.85 2.40
CA SER A 192 -23.98 12.85 1.51
C SER A 192 -23.20 12.97 0.21
N VAL A 193 -21.85 13.04 0.29
CA VAL A 193 -20.98 13.10 -0.91
C VAL A 193 -21.04 11.80 -1.71
N VAL A 194 -21.13 10.63 -1.04
CA VAL A 194 -21.33 9.32 -1.71
C VAL A 194 -22.60 9.35 -2.55
N ARG A 195 -23.74 9.79 -1.98
CA ARG A 195 -25.02 9.86 -2.71
C ARG A 195 -24.93 10.78 -3.92
N ARG A 196 -24.30 11.93 -3.76
CA ARG A 196 -24.06 12.88 -4.86
C ARG A 196 -23.22 12.22 -5.95
N ALA A 197 -22.07 11.66 -5.62
CA ALA A 197 -21.18 11.01 -6.57
C ALA A 197 -21.85 9.86 -7.34
N LEU A 198 -22.73 9.10 -6.66
CA LEU A 198 -23.51 8.03 -7.28
C LEU A 198 -24.53 8.54 -8.30
N SER A 199 -25.06 9.75 -8.11
CA SER A 199 -26.02 10.37 -9.07
C SER A 199 -25.33 11.05 -10.26
N GLU A 200 -24.06 11.42 -10.12
CA GLU A 200 -23.31 12.18 -11.13
C GLU A 200 -22.41 11.30 -12.00
N HIS A 201 -21.97 10.14 -11.49
CA HIS A 201 -20.98 9.28 -12.16
C HIS A 201 -21.32 7.80 -12.05
N ASP A 202 -20.82 7.03 -13.01
CA ASP A 202 -20.86 5.57 -13.01
C ASP A 202 -19.54 4.95 -12.54
N GLY A 203 -19.58 3.65 -12.14
CA GLY A 203 -18.43 2.87 -11.69
C GLY A 203 -18.35 2.71 -10.17
N ASP A 204 -17.31 2.00 -9.73
CA ASP A 204 -17.10 1.67 -8.31
C ASP A 204 -16.52 2.87 -7.55
N LEU A 205 -16.93 2.99 -6.28
CA LEU A 205 -16.47 4.04 -5.37
C LEU A 205 -15.48 3.50 -4.36
N LEU A 206 -14.40 4.25 -4.14
CA LEU A 206 -13.48 4.06 -3.00
C LEU A 206 -13.56 5.28 -2.09
N VAL A 207 -13.98 5.07 -0.85
CA VAL A 207 -14.24 6.13 0.12
C VAL A 207 -13.20 6.04 1.24
N PHE A 208 -12.40 7.07 1.41
CA PHE A 208 -11.39 7.14 2.48
C PHE A 208 -11.95 7.81 3.73
N LEU A 209 -11.99 7.05 4.81
CA LEU A 209 -12.42 7.45 6.14
C LEU A 209 -11.29 7.25 7.16
N PRO A 210 -11.23 8.06 8.25
CA PRO A 210 -10.11 8.00 9.18
C PRO A 210 -10.04 6.70 9.99
N GLY A 211 -11.16 6.03 10.24
CA GLY A 211 -11.16 4.84 11.07
C GLY A 211 -12.40 3.96 10.95
N GLN A 212 -12.37 2.84 11.69
CA GLN A 212 -13.45 1.84 11.70
C GLN A 212 -14.80 2.40 12.14
N ALA A 213 -14.84 3.29 13.14
CA ALA A 213 -16.09 3.85 13.63
C ALA A 213 -16.80 4.67 12.55
N GLU A 214 -16.07 5.49 11.80
CA GLU A 214 -16.58 6.27 10.69
C GLU A 214 -17.09 5.38 9.56
N ILE A 215 -16.38 4.28 9.26
CA ILE A 215 -16.80 3.28 8.27
C ILE A 215 -18.13 2.65 8.64
N LEU A 216 -18.28 2.17 9.89
CA LEU A 216 -19.50 1.53 10.34
C LEU A 216 -20.69 2.50 10.39
N HIS A 217 -20.46 3.74 10.82
CA HIS A 217 -21.51 4.77 10.79
C HIS A 217 -21.91 5.12 9.35
N CYS A 218 -20.95 5.28 8.44
CA CYS A 218 -21.23 5.56 7.04
C CYS A 218 -21.97 4.39 6.37
N GLN A 219 -21.57 3.15 6.65
CA GLN A 219 -22.26 1.96 6.16
C GLN A 219 -23.74 1.91 6.63
N ALA A 220 -23.99 2.22 7.90
CA ALA A 220 -25.35 2.29 8.43
C ALA A 220 -26.19 3.37 7.75
N LEU A 221 -25.60 4.55 7.44
CA LEU A 221 -26.27 5.64 6.74
C LEU A 221 -26.57 5.33 5.26
N LEU A 222 -25.86 4.40 4.66
CA LEU A 222 -26.03 3.97 3.26
C LEU A 222 -26.82 2.65 3.14
N ALA A 223 -27.33 2.11 4.24
CA ALA A 223 -27.98 0.78 4.26
C ALA A 223 -29.23 0.69 3.36
N ASP A 224 -29.91 1.81 3.10
CA ASP A 224 -31.04 1.90 2.17
C ASP A 224 -30.65 1.59 0.72
N MET A 225 -29.38 1.75 0.37
CA MET A 225 -28.84 1.46 -0.98
C MET A 225 -28.33 0.02 -1.13
N ALA A 226 -28.26 -0.75 -0.04
CA ALA A 226 -27.70 -2.12 -0.05
C ALA A 226 -28.47 -3.13 -0.91
N ASN A 227 -29.67 -2.80 -1.34
CA ASN A 227 -30.46 -3.64 -2.25
C ASN A 227 -29.99 -3.56 -3.73
N THR A 228 -29.29 -2.48 -4.08
CA THR A 228 -28.84 -2.21 -5.46
C THR A 228 -27.32 -2.10 -5.58
N LEU A 229 -26.64 -1.88 -4.47
CA LEU A 229 -25.19 -1.64 -4.41
C LEU A 229 -24.55 -2.53 -3.36
N LEU A 230 -23.33 -2.96 -3.62
CA LEU A 230 -22.54 -3.75 -2.67
C LEU A 230 -21.68 -2.81 -1.81
N ILE A 231 -21.98 -2.68 -0.51
CA ILE A 231 -21.27 -1.81 0.42
C ILE A 231 -20.28 -2.63 1.23
N LEU A 232 -18.99 -2.44 0.97
CA LEU A 232 -17.90 -3.25 1.50
C LEU A 232 -17.01 -2.42 2.43
N PRO A 233 -16.92 -2.77 3.71
CA PRO A 233 -15.93 -2.17 4.61
C PRO A 233 -14.54 -2.74 4.34
N LEU A 234 -13.48 -1.90 4.51
CA LEU A 234 -12.08 -2.30 4.36
C LEU A 234 -11.20 -1.62 5.41
N TYR A 235 -10.80 -2.36 6.43
CA TYR A 235 -9.90 -1.90 7.49
C TYR A 235 -9.07 -3.05 8.09
N GLY A 236 -7.98 -2.72 8.79
CA GLY A 236 -6.94 -3.69 9.17
C GLY A 236 -7.38 -4.84 10.08
N SER A 237 -8.40 -4.65 10.94
CA SER A 237 -8.89 -5.68 11.87
C SER A 237 -10.00 -6.56 11.30
N LEU A 238 -10.40 -6.36 10.03
CA LEU A 238 -11.37 -7.24 9.38
C LEU A 238 -10.81 -8.65 9.17
N PRO A 239 -11.66 -9.69 9.19
CA PRO A 239 -11.28 -11.03 8.76
C PRO A 239 -10.73 -11.03 7.32
N ALA A 240 -9.76 -11.90 7.04
CA ALA A 240 -9.11 -11.96 5.74
C ALA A 240 -10.08 -12.20 4.58
N GLU A 241 -11.13 -12.98 4.79
CA GLU A 241 -12.16 -13.25 3.80
C GLU A 241 -12.93 -11.98 3.41
N SER A 242 -13.33 -11.17 4.40
CA SER A 242 -14.00 -9.88 4.16
C SER A 242 -13.09 -8.88 3.44
N GLN A 243 -11.79 -8.89 3.76
CA GLN A 243 -10.81 -8.06 3.07
C GLN A 243 -10.65 -8.49 1.61
N ARG A 244 -10.60 -9.80 1.34
CA ARG A 244 -10.54 -10.35 -0.03
C ARG A 244 -11.78 -9.96 -0.83
N LEU A 245 -12.97 -10.02 -0.23
CA LEU A 245 -14.20 -9.61 -0.90
C LEU A 245 -14.16 -8.14 -1.33
N ALA A 246 -13.64 -7.26 -0.47
CA ALA A 246 -13.52 -5.83 -0.78
C ALA A 246 -12.47 -5.52 -1.86
N THR A 247 -11.45 -6.38 -2.01
CA THR A 247 -10.36 -6.20 -2.97
C THR A 247 -10.49 -7.07 -4.22
N ALA A 248 -11.45 -8.00 -4.26
CA ALA A 248 -11.69 -8.86 -5.42
C ALA A 248 -12.00 -8.03 -6.68
N PRO A 249 -11.66 -8.54 -7.87
CA PRO A 249 -12.09 -7.93 -9.13
C PRO A 249 -13.60 -7.72 -9.17
N SER A 250 -14.05 -6.65 -9.83
CA SER A 250 -15.47 -6.40 -10.04
C SER A 250 -16.03 -7.42 -11.03
N ASP A 251 -17.21 -7.95 -10.74
CA ASP A 251 -17.97 -8.78 -11.68
C ASP A 251 -18.61 -7.97 -12.83
N GLY A 252 -18.54 -6.64 -12.74
CA GLY A 252 -19.13 -5.70 -13.70
C GLY A 252 -20.66 -5.60 -13.65
N HIS A 253 -21.32 -6.39 -12.80
CA HIS A 253 -22.78 -6.42 -12.71
C HIS A 253 -23.31 -5.61 -11.53
N THR A 254 -22.60 -5.64 -10.41
CA THR A 254 -23.02 -4.95 -9.20
C THR A 254 -22.02 -3.87 -8.84
N ARG A 255 -22.49 -2.62 -8.82
CA ARG A 255 -21.69 -1.45 -8.44
C ARG A 255 -21.31 -1.51 -6.96
N ARG A 256 -20.05 -1.18 -6.65
CA ARG A 256 -19.51 -1.32 -5.28
C ARG A 256 -19.20 0.04 -4.65
N ILE A 257 -19.42 0.13 -3.35
CA ILE A 257 -18.94 1.20 -2.49
C ILE A 257 -17.98 0.59 -1.48
N ILE A 258 -16.70 0.88 -1.60
CA ILE A 258 -15.67 0.37 -0.70
C ILE A 258 -15.33 1.47 0.32
N LEU A 259 -15.76 1.27 1.57
CA LEU A 259 -15.51 2.19 2.68
C LEU A 259 -14.18 1.80 3.35
N SER A 260 -13.13 2.57 3.15
CA SER A 260 -11.78 2.17 3.54
C SER A 260 -11.11 3.15 4.50
N THR A 261 -10.29 2.61 5.38
CA THR A 261 -9.25 3.39 6.07
C THR A 261 -8.09 3.67 5.09
N PRO A 262 -7.03 4.42 5.49
CA PRO A 262 -5.83 4.60 4.65
C PRO A 262 -5.16 3.31 4.15
N ILE A 263 -5.65 2.14 4.54
CA ILE A 263 -5.12 0.84 4.09
C ILE A 263 -5.22 0.64 2.56
N ALA A 264 -6.20 1.26 1.91
CA ALA A 264 -6.35 1.22 0.45
C ALA A 264 -5.61 2.36 -0.27
N GLU A 265 -4.80 3.15 0.44
CA GLU A 265 -4.09 4.30 -0.14
C GLU A 265 -2.93 3.90 -1.03
N THR A 266 -2.17 2.87 -0.61
CA THR A 266 -1.02 2.32 -1.34
C THR A 266 -1.19 0.82 -1.54
N SER A 267 -0.24 0.14 -2.13
CA SER A 267 -0.02 -1.31 -2.21
C SER A 267 -1.21 -2.25 -2.53
N LEU A 268 -2.46 -1.87 -2.27
CA LEU A 268 -3.65 -2.66 -2.64
C LEU A 268 -4.17 -2.22 -4.01
N THR A 269 -4.31 -3.15 -4.94
CA THR A 269 -5.00 -2.90 -6.20
C THR A 269 -6.46 -3.27 -6.04
N ILE A 270 -7.34 -2.27 -6.18
CA ILE A 270 -8.78 -2.48 -6.24
C ILE A 270 -9.21 -2.12 -7.66
N GLU A 271 -9.56 -3.14 -8.43
CA GLU A 271 -9.96 -2.97 -9.82
C GLU A 271 -11.39 -2.40 -9.91
N GLY A 272 -11.67 -1.60 -10.95
CA GLY A 272 -12.99 -1.04 -11.23
C GLY A 272 -13.28 0.31 -10.56
N VAL A 273 -12.42 0.80 -9.67
CA VAL A 273 -12.59 2.10 -9.02
C VAL A 273 -12.36 3.23 -10.02
N SER A 274 -13.39 4.03 -10.27
CA SER A 274 -13.33 5.26 -11.06
C SER A 274 -13.68 6.52 -10.24
N ILE A 275 -14.22 6.35 -9.03
CA ILE A 275 -14.64 7.44 -8.17
C ILE A 275 -13.93 7.29 -6.81
N VAL A 276 -13.29 8.35 -6.37
CA VAL A 276 -12.69 8.44 -5.02
C VAL A 276 -13.40 9.53 -4.23
N ILE A 277 -13.72 9.22 -2.97
CA ILE A 277 -14.19 10.22 -2.00
C ILE A 277 -13.17 10.25 -0.87
N ASP A 278 -12.55 11.40 -0.68
CA ASP A 278 -11.50 11.58 0.32
C ASP A 278 -11.96 12.54 1.42
N SER A 279 -12.16 12.02 2.62
CA SER A 279 -12.51 12.82 3.80
C SER A 279 -11.40 13.81 4.21
N GLY A 280 -10.21 13.72 3.62
CA GLY A 280 -9.06 14.55 3.98
C GLY A 280 -8.48 14.24 5.37
N LEU A 281 -8.94 13.17 6.01
CA LEU A 281 -8.57 12.78 7.37
C LEU A 281 -7.93 11.39 7.41
N CYS A 282 -7.06 11.19 8.42
CA CYS A 282 -6.51 9.89 8.77
C CYS A 282 -6.37 9.75 10.29
N ARG A 283 -6.17 8.53 10.78
CA ARG A 283 -5.72 8.28 12.16
C ARG A 283 -4.24 7.93 12.15
N ALA A 284 -3.46 8.75 12.84
CA ALA A 284 -2.03 8.55 13.02
C ALA A 284 -1.69 8.40 14.51
N VAL A 285 -0.61 7.66 14.78
CA VAL A 285 -0.07 7.55 16.13
C VAL A 285 0.68 8.84 16.44
N ALA A 286 0.25 9.56 17.48
CA ALA A 286 0.93 10.73 17.99
C ALA A 286 1.45 10.46 19.40
N TYR A 287 2.71 10.81 19.67
CA TYR A 287 3.29 10.71 21.00
C TYR A 287 2.87 11.93 21.84
N ASP A 288 2.24 11.65 22.97
CA ASP A 288 1.87 12.68 23.95
C ASP A 288 2.98 12.77 25.00
N ALA A 289 3.80 13.81 24.91
CA ALA A 289 4.91 14.04 25.85
C ALA A 289 4.46 14.26 27.31
N ARG A 290 3.21 14.66 27.55
CA ARG A 290 2.69 14.87 28.91
C ARG A 290 2.38 13.56 29.61
N SER A 291 1.80 12.60 28.89
CA SER A 291 1.45 11.30 29.44
C SER A 291 2.52 10.24 29.22
N GLY A 292 3.53 10.49 28.36
CA GLY A 292 4.51 9.50 27.94
C GLY A 292 3.93 8.36 27.08
N LEU A 293 2.70 8.52 26.60
CA LEU A 293 1.97 7.49 25.85
C LEU A 293 1.73 7.90 24.41
N SER A 294 1.74 6.93 23.52
CA SER A 294 1.30 7.13 22.14
C SER A 294 -0.21 6.91 22.04
N ARG A 295 -0.91 7.81 21.36
CA ARG A 295 -2.35 7.76 21.13
C ARG A 295 -2.66 7.90 19.65
N LEU A 296 -3.72 7.22 19.20
CA LEU A 296 -4.29 7.45 17.88
C LEU A 296 -5.04 8.77 17.87
N GLN A 297 -4.62 9.69 17.01
CA GLN A 297 -5.28 10.98 16.81
C GLN A 297 -5.76 11.10 15.37
N THR A 298 -6.93 11.74 15.20
CA THR A 298 -7.40 12.15 13.87
C THR A 298 -6.63 13.39 13.45
N SER A 299 -6.06 13.37 12.25
CA SER A 299 -5.31 14.48 11.66
C SER A 299 -5.66 14.66 10.20
N ARG A 300 -5.34 15.82 9.64
CA ARG A 300 -5.40 16.01 8.19
C ARG A 300 -4.30 15.22 7.52
N ILE A 301 -4.60 14.77 6.30
CA ILE A 301 -3.62 14.09 5.46
C ILE A 301 -2.66 15.09 4.81
N SER A 302 -1.49 14.60 4.38
CA SER A 302 -0.57 15.37 3.55
C SER A 302 -1.09 15.53 2.11
N LEU A 303 -0.51 16.47 1.35
CA LEU A 303 -0.82 16.62 -0.08
C LEU A 303 -0.43 15.37 -0.88
N ASP A 304 0.64 14.70 -0.49
CA ASP A 304 1.08 13.46 -1.14
C ASP A 304 0.06 12.34 -0.93
N MET A 305 -0.42 12.15 0.31
CA MET A 305 -1.50 11.21 0.61
C MET A 305 -2.76 11.54 -0.20
N ALA A 306 -3.16 12.81 -0.26
CA ALA A 306 -4.32 13.23 -1.03
C ALA A 306 -4.15 12.94 -2.54
N THR A 307 -2.93 13.10 -3.06
CA THR A 307 -2.61 12.80 -4.46
C THR A 307 -2.63 11.28 -4.73
N GLN A 308 -2.08 10.49 -3.82
CA GLN A 308 -2.10 9.02 -3.91
C GLN A 308 -3.54 8.47 -3.85
N ARG A 309 -4.38 9.01 -2.94
CA ARG A 309 -5.80 8.64 -2.84
C ARG A 309 -6.55 8.96 -4.12
N ALA A 310 -6.39 10.18 -4.63
CA ALA A 310 -7.02 10.60 -5.89
C ALA A 310 -6.59 9.71 -7.06
N GLY A 311 -5.31 9.37 -7.14
CA GLY A 311 -4.74 8.49 -8.17
C GLY A 311 -5.37 7.08 -8.23
N ARG A 312 -6.13 6.68 -7.19
CA ARG A 312 -6.87 5.41 -7.22
C ARG A 312 -7.99 5.41 -8.26
N ALA A 313 -8.59 6.56 -8.57
CA ALA A 313 -9.63 6.69 -9.58
C ALA A 313 -9.08 6.62 -11.03
N GLY A 314 -7.79 6.90 -11.24
CA GLY A 314 -7.16 7.00 -12.56
C GLY A 314 -6.35 5.77 -13.00
N ARG A 315 -6.67 4.56 -12.53
CA ARG A 315 -5.87 3.36 -12.83
C ARG A 315 -6.22 2.65 -14.14
N LEU A 316 -7.50 2.51 -14.43
CA LEU A 316 -8.00 1.78 -15.60
C LEU A 316 -8.64 2.71 -16.64
N GLY A 317 -8.94 3.94 -16.29
CA GLY A 317 -9.57 4.95 -17.12
C GLY A 317 -9.59 6.30 -16.42
N PRO A 318 -10.09 7.36 -17.06
CA PRO A 318 -10.32 8.65 -16.41
C PRO A 318 -11.25 8.49 -15.20
N GLY A 319 -10.99 9.25 -14.15
CA GLY A 319 -11.75 9.17 -12.91
C GLY A 319 -12.01 10.53 -12.27
N VAL A 320 -12.73 10.50 -11.14
CA VAL A 320 -13.05 11.70 -10.34
C VAL A 320 -12.70 11.46 -8.88
N CYS A 321 -12.22 12.52 -8.22
CA CYS A 321 -11.95 12.51 -6.78
C CYS A 321 -12.64 13.69 -6.11
N TYR A 322 -13.58 13.40 -5.22
CA TYR A 322 -14.22 14.39 -4.35
C TYR A 322 -13.36 14.58 -3.09
N ARG A 323 -12.82 15.79 -2.91
CA ARG A 323 -12.09 16.19 -1.70
C ARG A 323 -13.00 16.98 -0.76
N MET A 324 -13.10 16.50 0.47
CA MET A 324 -13.94 17.08 1.53
C MET A 324 -13.14 18.05 2.40
#